data_5bdcc9103d5798ed0fcf1718fefddc35
#
_entry.id   5bdcc9103d5798ed0fcf1718fefddc35
#
_cell.length_a   1.000
_cell.length_b   1.000
_cell.length_c   1.000
_cell.angle_alpha   90.00
_cell.angle_beta   90.00
_cell.angle_gamma   90.00
#
_symmetry.space_group_name_H-M   'P 1'
#
loop_
_entity.id
_entity.type
_entity.pdbx_description
1 polymer ?
#
loop_
_entity_poly.entity_id
_entity_poly.type
_entity_poly.pdbx_seq_one_letter_code
_entity_poly.pdbx_strand_id
1 'polypeptide(L)'
;MANSNSDVSFESGLVGIIRTKTADEARSAASALIAAGVDVIEFTTTTPAVFDLIEEFSSDTSNKTVHVGLGTAMTRAHVLSGKDAGAKFVISPHVSQEVIEATKQAGLISIPGVASPTEVADALRFGADMLKFFPASSLGPNYLKSVRDPFPGNTWMATGGISIDTIEEWVLAGVSGFGLGSPLLSGGLAEIPTRVAEFKKAIANAKAK
;
A
#
# COMPACT_ATOMS: atom_id res chain seq x y z
N MET A 1 9.43 -16.13 -16.86
CA MET A 1 9.11 -17.10 -15.79
C MET A 1 8.30 -16.38 -14.76
N ALA A 2 7.02 -16.71 -14.61
CA ALA A 2 6.15 -16.09 -13.60
C ALA A 2 6.67 -16.47 -12.21
N ASN A 3 7.01 -15.47 -11.39
CA ASN A 3 7.42 -15.67 -10.00
C ASN A 3 6.20 -16.16 -9.19
N SER A 4 6.25 -17.41 -8.76
CA SER A 4 5.22 -18.12 -7.99
C SER A 4 5.20 -17.73 -6.50
N ASN A 5 5.48 -16.48 -6.14
CA ASN A 5 5.64 -16.10 -4.73
C ASN A 5 4.75 -14.93 -4.28
N SER A 6 3.63 -14.67 -4.95
CA SER A 6 2.70 -13.62 -4.52
C SER A 6 1.34 -14.17 -4.13
N ASP A 7 1.25 -14.75 -2.93
CA ASP A 7 -0.05 -15.03 -2.30
C ASP A 7 -0.77 -13.75 -1.82
N VAL A 8 -0.18 -12.56 -2.04
CA VAL A 8 -0.80 -11.29 -1.66
C VAL A 8 -1.74 -10.85 -2.76
N SER A 9 -3.02 -10.89 -2.47
CA SER A 9 -4.03 -10.34 -3.35
C SER A 9 -4.33 -8.89 -2.98
N PHE A 10 -4.27 -8.00 -3.97
CA PHE A 10 -4.74 -6.61 -3.88
C PHE A 10 -6.14 -6.47 -4.53
N GLU A 11 -6.92 -7.53 -4.58
CA GLU A 11 -8.23 -7.56 -5.27
C GLU A 11 -9.23 -6.60 -4.66
N SER A 12 -9.22 -6.43 -3.32
CA SER A 12 -10.06 -5.41 -2.66
C SER A 12 -9.77 -4.00 -3.16
N GLY A 13 -8.57 -3.79 -3.68
CA GLY A 13 -8.09 -2.48 -4.13
C GLY A 13 -7.86 -1.49 -2.99
N LEU A 14 -7.82 -1.96 -1.72
CA LEU A 14 -7.68 -1.10 -0.56
C LEU A 14 -6.53 -1.55 0.34
N VAL A 15 -5.58 -0.66 0.59
CA VAL A 15 -4.46 -0.83 1.53
C VAL A 15 -4.65 0.14 2.69
N GLY A 16 -4.83 -0.38 3.89
CA GLY A 16 -4.91 0.42 5.12
C GLY A 16 -3.52 0.83 5.60
N ILE A 17 -3.21 2.12 5.53
CA ILE A 17 -1.91 2.66 5.95
C ILE A 17 -2.00 3.14 7.39
N ILE A 18 -1.18 2.56 8.27
CA ILE A 18 -1.12 2.88 9.69
C ILE A 18 0.14 3.69 9.97
N ARG A 19 -0.10 4.94 10.35
CA ARG A 19 0.91 5.89 10.81
C ARG A 19 0.37 6.62 12.04
N THR A 20 0.86 6.24 13.21
CA THR A 20 0.37 6.71 14.50
C THR A 20 1.52 7.20 15.38
N LYS A 21 1.18 7.86 16.48
CA LYS A 21 2.17 8.37 17.44
C LYS A 21 2.61 7.32 18.46
N THR A 22 1.81 6.29 18.68
CA THR A 22 2.10 5.20 19.61
C THR A 22 1.83 3.83 18.99
N ALA A 23 2.45 2.77 19.53
CA ALA A 23 2.20 1.41 19.10
C ALA A 23 0.77 0.94 19.46
N ASP A 24 0.21 1.41 20.57
CA ASP A 24 -1.15 1.04 21.00
C ASP A 24 -2.22 1.62 20.09
N GLU A 25 -2.03 2.87 19.64
CA GLU A 25 -2.89 3.45 18.59
C GLU A 25 -2.81 2.65 17.29
N ALA A 26 -1.60 2.22 16.90
CA ALA A 26 -1.40 1.41 15.70
C ALA A 26 -2.09 0.06 15.80
N ARG A 27 -1.94 -0.63 16.93
CA ARG A 27 -2.60 -1.93 17.21
C ARG A 27 -4.12 -1.80 17.15
N SER A 28 -4.66 -0.79 17.80
CA SER A 28 -6.10 -0.53 17.81
C SER A 28 -6.64 -0.22 16.41
N ALA A 29 -5.92 0.60 15.64
CA ALA A 29 -6.28 0.93 14.27
C ALA A 29 -6.23 -0.29 13.34
N ALA A 30 -5.15 -1.11 13.43
CA ALA A 30 -5.02 -2.34 12.65
C ALA A 30 -6.17 -3.31 12.93
N SER A 31 -6.46 -3.58 14.21
CA SER A 31 -7.55 -4.46 14.62
C SER A 31 -8.90 -3.98 14.10
N ALA A 32 -9.17 -2.67 14.18
CA ALA A 32 -10.42 -2.09 13.68
C ALA A 32 -10.54 -2.15 12.15
N LEU A 33 -9.44 -1.91 11.41
CA LEU A 33 -9.40 -2.04 9.94
C LEU A 33 -9.65 -3.50 9.51
N ILE A 34 -8.99 -4.46 10.16
CA ILE A 34 -9.15 -5.88 9.88
C ILE A 34 -10.58 -6.32 10.17
N ALA A 35 -11.15 -5.94 11.33
CA ALA A 35 -12.54 -6.23 11.68
C ALA A 35 -13.54 -5.62 10.68
N ALA A 36 -13.21 -4.47 10.06
CA ALA A 36 -13.98 -3.86 8.98
C ALA A 36 -13.75 -4.53 7.61
N GLY A 37 -12.91 -5.59 7.56
CA GLY A 37 -12.64 -6.38 6.37
C GLY A 37 -11.56 -5.79 5.47
N VAL A 38 -10.64 -4.99 5.96
CA VAL A 38 -9.42 -4.61 5.22
C VAL A 38 -8.45 -5.78 5.31
N ASP A 39 -8.03 -6.29 4.16
CA ASP A 39 -7.18 -7.47 4.00
C ASP A 39 -5.70 -7.16 3.73
N VAL A 40 -5.36 -5.89 3.48
CA VAL A 40 -3.97 -5.45 3.26
C VAL A 40 -3.65 -4.29 4.21
N ILE A 41 -2.68 -4.48 5.10
CA ILE A 41 -2.28 -3.50 6.12
C ILE A 41 -0.81 -3.13 5.94
N GLU A 42 -0.54 -1.83 5.85
CA GLU A 42 0.80 -1.24 5.81
C GLU A 42 1.12 -0.57 7.15
N PHE A 43 2.10 -1.07 7.90
CA PHE A 43 2.68 -0.35 9.03
C PHE A 43 3.89 0.46 8.57
N THR A 44 3.90 1.77 8.84
CA THR A 44 5.00 2.64 8.39
C THR A 44 6.16 2.65 9.39
N THR A 45 7.41 2.76 8.89
CA THR A 45 8.63 2.85 9.72
C THR A 45 8.62 4.03 10.70
N THR A 46 7.73 4.99 10.51
CA THR A 46 7.55 6.15 11.40
C THR A 46 6.63 5.86 12.59
N THR A 47 6.00 4.67 12.63
CA THR A 47 5.20 4.20 13.76
C THR A 47 6.11 3.53 14.78
N PRO A 48 6.03 3.87 16.08
CA PRO A 48 6.81 3.21 17.12
C PRO A 48 6.57 1.70 17.15
N ALA A 49 7.62 0.90 17.44
CA ALA A 49 7.58 -0.55 17.50
C ALA A 49 7.03 -1.23 16.23
N VAL A 50 7.32 -0.66 15.06
CA VAL A 50 6.76 -1.10 13.77
C VAL A 50 7.02 -2.58 13.48
N PHE A 51 8.21 -3.10 13.79
CA PHE A 51 8.58 -4.49 13.53
C PHE A 51 7.86 -5.45 14.47
N ASP A 52 7.68 -5.08 15.74
CA ASP A 52 6.91 -5.87 16.71
C ASP A 52 5.43 -5.95 16.29
N LEU A 53 4.87 -4.84 15.77
CA LEU A 53 3.51 -4.81 15.23
C LEU A 53 3.38 -5.69 13.98
N ILE A 54 4.34 -5.64 13.06
CA ILE A 54 4.34 -6.50 11.87
C ILE A 54 4.39 -7.97 12.31
N GLU A 55 5.25 -8.35 13.24
CA GLU A 55 5.37 -9.71 13.77
C GLU A 55 4.06 -10.16 14.43
N GLU A 56 3.48 -9.33 15.30
CA GLU A 56 2.21 -9.60 15.98
C GLU A 56 1.09 -9.93 14.98
N PHE A 57 0.87 -9.06 13.99
CA PHE A 57 -0.22 -9.22 13.04
C PHE A 57 0.08 -10.24 11.93
N SER A 58 1.34 -10.48 11.58
CA SER A 58 1.73 -11.50 10.60
C SER A 58 1.66 -12.92 11.16
N SER A 59 1.86 -13.10 12.47
CA SER A 59 1.80 -14.39 13.14
C SER A 59 0.38 -14.79 13.58
N ASP A 60 -0.58 -13.87 13.50
CA ASP A 60 -1.98 -14.14 13.88
C ASP A 60 -2.67 -15.08 12.88
N THR A 61 -2.77 -16.34 13.27
CA THR A 61 -3.39 -17.39 12.46
C THR A 61 -4.92 -17.28 12.34
N SER A 62 -5.57 -16.42 13.13
CA SER A 62 -7.01 -16.17 13.03
C SER A 62 -7.36 -15.33 11.79
N ASN A 63 -6.40 -14.54 11.27
CA ASN A 63 -6.55 -13.61 10.16
C ASN A 63 -5.74 -14.05 8.93
N LYS A 64 -5.88 -15.32 8.50
CA LYS A 64 -5.10 -15.93 7.41
C LYS A 64 -5.20 -15.19 6.05
N THR A 65 -6.22 -14.39 5.85
CA THR A 65 -6.44 -13.62 4.63
C THR A 65 -5.83 -12.22 4.70
N VAL A 66 -5.28 -11.82 5.85
CA VAL A 66 -4.69 -10.50 6.03
C VAL A 66 -3.22 -10.52 5.63
N HIS A 67 -2.84 -9.61 4.75
CA HIS A 67 -1.48 -9.40 4.31
C HIS A 67 -0.89 -8.17 5.00
N VAL A 68 0.18 -8.36 5.74
CA VAL A 68 0.86 -7.29 6.47
C VAL A 68 2.15 -6.92 5.75
N GLY A 69 2.43 -5.62 5.61
CA GLY A 69 3.63 -5.12 4.99
C GLY A 69 4.25 -3.93 5.69
N LEU A 70 5.49 -3.65 5.30
CA LEU A 70 6.27 -2.52 5.78
C LEU A 70 6.13 -1.32 4.84
N GLY A 71 5.72 -0.18 5.38
CA GLY A 71 5.67 1.10 4.66
C GLY A 71 6.77 2.06 5.05
N THR A 72 6.98 3.05 4.19
CA THR A 72 8.00 4.10 4.39
C THR A 72 9.41 3.52 4.55
N ALA A 73 9.69 2.40 3.87
CA ALA A 73 11.03 1.80 3.87
C ALA A 73 12.00 2.69 3.09
N MET A 74 13.12 3.06 3.74
CA MET A 74 14.12 3.99 3.20
C MET A 74 15.49 3.37 3.03
N THR A 75 15.73 2.18 3.60
CA THR A 75 17.04 1.50 3.63
C THR A 75 16.88 0.00 3.48
N ARG A 76 17.96 -0.67 3.08
CA ARG A 76 18.06 -2.14 3.10
C ARG A 76 17.79 -2.72 4.50
N ALA A 77 18.27 -2.05 5.54
CA ALA A 77 18.03 -2.50 6.92
C ALA A 77 16.55 -2.56 7.27
N HIS A 78 15.76 -1.54 6.87
CA HIS A 78 14.30 -1.57 7.04
C HIS A 78 13.67 -2.79 6.35
N VAL A 79 14.11 -3.11 5.13
CA VAL A 79 13.59 -4.27 4.38
C VAL A 79 13.88 -5.58 5.11
N LEU A 80 15.12 -5.77 5.56
CA LEU A 80 15.51 -7.01 6.25
C LEU A 80 14.76 -7.17 7.57
N SER A 81 14.67 -6.11 8.39
CA SER A 81 13.89 -6.15 9.63
C SER A 81 12.41 -6.41 9.37
N GLY A 82 11.83 -5.81 8.32
CA GLY A 82 10.45 -6.08 7.92
C GLY A 82 10.23 -7.54 7.50
N LYS A 83 11.17 -8.12 6.74
CA LYS A 83 11.14 -9.53 6.37
C LYS A 83 11.17 -10.44 7.59
N ASP A 84 12.12 -10.19 8.50
CA ASP A 84 12.30 -11.00 9.71
C ASP A 84 11.07 -10.94 10.61
N ALA A 85 10.37 -9.79 10.63
CA ALA A 85 9.07 -9.61 11.30
C ALA A 85 7.87 -10.25 10.54
N GLY A 86 8.06 -10.81 9.35
CA GLY A 86 7.01 -11.51 8.60
C GLY A 86 6.25 -10.67 7.57
N ALA A 87 6.74 -9.47 7.22
CA ALA A 87 6.15 -8.66 6.16
C ALA A 87 6.09 -9.43 4.83
N LYS A 88 5.00 -9.22 4.07
CA LYS A 88 4.79 -9.82 2.75
C LYS A 88 5.13 -8.86 1.59
N PHE A 89 5.11 -7.57 1.84
CA PHE A 89 5.42 -6.53 0.89
C PHE A 89 6.13 -5.35 1.56
N VAL A 90 6.82 -4.57 0.74
CA VAL A 90 7.51 -3.34 1.16
C VAL A 90 7.08 -2.19 0.27
N ILE A 91 6.65 -1.10 0.90
CA ILE A 91 6.29 0.16 0.24
C ILE A 91 7.31 1.23 0.63
N SER A 92 7.88 1.89 -0.37
CA SER A 92 8.74 3.07 -0.15
C SER A 92 8.08 4.34 -0.70
N PRO A 93 8.41 5.53 -0.17
CA PRO A 93 7.85 6.78 -0.68
C PRO A 93 8.52 7.28 -1.97
N HIS A 94 9.58 6.63 -2.41
CA HIS A 94 10.45 7.06 -3.52
C HIS A 94 11.08 5.84 -4.20
N VAL A 95 11.71 6.06 -5.34
CA VAL A 95 12.53 5.06 -6.01
C VAL A 95 13.91 4.99 -5.35
N SER A 96 14.27 3.83 -4.85
CA SER A 96 15.60 3.51 -4.35
C SER A 96 16.01 2.13 -4.86
N GLN A 97 17.06 2.09 -5.66
CA GLN A 97 17.61 0.83 -6.16
C GLN A 97 17.91 -0.14 -5.01
N GLU A 98 18.57 0.35 -3.96
CA GLU A 98 18.92 -0.44 -2.77
C GLU A 98 17.68 -1.09 -2.12
N VAL A 99 16.61 -0.31 -1.92
CA VAL A 99 15.38 -0.80 -1.28
C VAL A 99 14.65 -1.80 -2.18
N ILE A 100 14.49 -1.49 -3.47
CA ILE A 100 13.80 -2.36 -4.42
C ILE A 100 14.53 -3.69 -4.56
N GLU A 101 15.84 -3.67 -4.82
CA GLU A 101 16.64 -4.89 -4.98
C GLU A 101 16.69 -5.71 -3.68
N ALA A 102 16.84 -5.07 -2.51
CA ALA A 102 16.77 -5.76 -1.22
C ALA A 102 15.42 -6.44 -1.01
N THR A 103 14.32 -5.77 -1.36
CA THR A 103 12.96 -6.33 -1.27
C THR A 103 12.81 -7.56 -2.16
N LYS A 104 13.29 -7.49 -3.40
CA LYS A 104 13.26 -8.63 -4.35
C LYS A 104 14.13 -9.79 -3.88
N GLN A 105 15.36 -9.50 -3.39
CA GLN A 105 16.24 -10.52 -2.81
C GLN A 105 15.65 -11.20 -1.58
N ALA A 106 14.85 -10.46 -0.80
CA ALA A 106 14.13 -10.98 0.35
C ALA A 106 12.89 -11.84 -0.03
N GLY A 107 12.50 -11.90 -1.32
CA GLY A 107 11.33 -12.61 -1.81
C GLY A 107 10.01 -11.87 -1.52
N LEU A 108 10.06 -10.56 -1.27
CA LEU A 108 8.90 -9.73 -0.96
C LEU A 108 8.41 -8.97 -2.20
N ILE A 109 7.16 -8.51 -2.16
CA ILE A 109 6.59 -7.64 -3.18
C ILE A 109 7.11 -6.21 -2.98
N SER A 110 7.66 -5.61 -4.04
CA SER A 110 8.22 -4.26 -4.03
C SER A 110 7.27 -3.25 -4.65
N ILE A 111 6.90 -2.20 -3.88
CA ILE A 111 5.95 -1.16 -4.28
C ILE A 111 6.56 0.23 -4.03
N PRO A 112 7.50 0.69 -4.89
CA PRO A 112 8.12 2.00 -4.75
C PRO A 112 7.18 3.14 -5.14
N GLY A 113 7.36 4.30 -4.49
CA GLY A 113 6.71 5.55 -4.84
C GLY A 113 7.34 6.18 -6.07
N VAL A 114 6.52 6.59 -7.02
CA VAL A 114 6.90 7.24 -8.28
C VAL A 114 6.00 8.43 -8.58
N ALA A 115 6.55 9.45 -9.22
CA ALA A 115 5.84 10.65 -9.64
C ALA A 115 6.18 11.08 -11.07
N SER A 116 7.20 10.51 -11.71
CA SER A 116 7.68 10.91 -13.03
C SER A 116 7.99 9.69 -13.92
N PRO A 117 8.01 9.86 -15.27
CA PRO A 117 8.40 8.79 -16.19
C PRO A 117 9.79 8.21 -15.91
N THR A 118 10.76 9.03 -15.51
CA THR A 118 12.10 8.56 -15.15
C THR A 118 12.05 7.64 -13.96
N GLU A 119 11.32 8.02 -12.90
CA GLU A 119 11.18 7.19 -11.70
C GLU A 119 10.44 5.88 -12.00
N VAL A 120 9.44 5.91 -12.88
CA VAL A 120 8.76 4.69 -13.34
C VAL A 120 9.74 3.74 -14.04
N ALA A 121 10.52 4.25 -15.01
CA ALA A 121 11.49 3.46 -15.75
C ALA A 121 12.55 2.85 -14.81
N ASP A 122 13.06 3.63 -13.86
CA ASP A 122 14.03 3.18 -12.87
C ASP A 122 13.43 2.13 -11.91
N ALA A 123 12.23 2.37 -11.38
CA ALA A 123 11.55 1.41 -10.50
C ALA A 123 11.37 0.05 -11.19
N LEU A 124 10.89 0.04 -12.43
CA LEU A 124 10.70 -1.17 -13.21
C LEU A 124 12.03 -1.87 -13.53
N ARG A 125 13.06 -1.11 -13.87
CA ARG A 125 14.41 -1.63 -14.13
C ARG A 125 15.01 -2.31 -12.91
N PHE A 126 14.74 -1.80 -11.69
CA PHE A 126 15.20 -2.39 -10.43
C PHE A 126 14.34 -3.56 -9.96
N GLY A 127 13.19 -3.83 -10.61
CA GLY A 127 12.36 -5.00 -10.34
C GLY A 127 11.13 -4.74 -9.47
N ALA A 128 10.57 -3.53 -9.48
CA ALA A 128 9.29 -3.24 -8.83
C ALA A 128 8.17 -4.14 -9.35
N ASP A 129 7.31 -4.63 -8.46
CA ASP A 129 6.16 -5.48 -8.81
C ASP A 129 4.89 -4.65 -9.04
N MET A 130 4.77 -3.53 -8.34
CA MET A 130 3.66 -2.57 -8.43
C MET A 130 4.21 -1.16 -8.24
N LEU A 131 3.54 -0.16 -8.77
CA LEU A 131 3.96 1.24 -8.68
C LEU A 131 2.99 2.02 -7.79
N LYS A 132 3.53 2.69 -6.76
CA LYS A 132 2.77 3.62 -5.92
C LYS A 132 2.88 5.02 -6.51
N PHE A 133 1.79 5.54 -7.07
CA PHE A 133 1.74 6.93 -7.51
C PHE A 133 1.57 7.84 -6.29
N PHE A 134 2.59 8.64 -5.98
CA PHE A 134 2.67 9.45 -4.77
C PHE A 134 3.47 10.75 -4.99
N PRO A 135 3.01 11.91 -4.48
CA PRO A 135 1.74 12.16 -3.77
C PRO A 135 0.57 12.37 -4.75
N ALA A 136 -0.44 11.50 -4.70
CA ALA A 136 -1.46 11.41 -5.74
C ALA A 136 -2.29 12.69 -5.90
N SER A 137 -2.87 13.23 -4.83
CA SER A 137 -3.75 14.42 -4.91
C SER A 137 -3.04 15.67 -5.42
N SER A 138 -1.73 15.78 -5.20
CA SER A 138 -0.94 16.94 -5.68
C SER A 138 -0.68 16.88 -7.19
N LEU A 139 -0.65 15.68 -7.77
CA LEU A 139 -0.34 15.45 -9.18
C LEU A 139 -1.61 15.28 -10.04
N GLY A 140 -2.62 14.63 -9.49
CA GLY A 140 -3.91 14.41 -10.14
C GLY A 140 -3.96 13.22 -11.10
N PRO A 141 -5.19 12.72 -11.38
CA PRO A 141 -5.39 11.53 -12.22
C PRO A 141 -5.01 11.77 -13.68
N ASN A 142 -5.16 12.99 -14.20
CA ASN A 142 -4.76 13.31 -15.58
C ASN A 142 -3.24 13.24 -15.78
N TYR A 143 -2.47 13.67 -14.79
CA TYR A 143 -1.01 13.53 -14.83
C TYR A 143 -0.61 12.05 -14.80
N LEU A 144 -1.25 11.23 -13.95
CA LEU A 144 -1.01 9.79 -13.94
C LEU A 144 -1.26 9.17 -15.33
N LYS A 145 -2.35 9.50 -16.02
CA LYS A 145 -2.62 8.99 -17.38
C LYS A 145 -1.43 9.23 -18.30
N SER A 146 -0.89 10.46 -18.33
CA SER A 146 0.26 10.80 -19.14
C SER A 146 1.54 10.06 -18.75
N VAL A 147 1.77 9.87 -17.45
CA VAL A 147 2.95 9.16 -16.94
C VAL A 147 2.89 7.67 -17.29
N ARG A 148 1.72 7.04 -17.20
CA ARG A 148 1.57 5.60 -17.40
C ARG A 148 1.50 5.16 -18.86
N ASP A 149 1.10 6.03 -19.78
CA ASP A 149 0.93 5.68 -21.20
C ASP A 149 2.15 4.99 -21.83
N PRO A 150 3.40 5.42 -21.57
CA PRO A 150 4.59 4.74 -22.07
C PRO A 150 4.90 3.40 -21.37
N PHE A 151 4.19 3.06 -20.29
CA PHE A 151 4.47 1.90 -19.45
C PHE A 151 3.25 0.99 -19.30
N PRO A 152 2.76 0.34 -20.38
CA PRO A 152 1.59 -0.53 -20.34
C PRO A 152 1.84 -1.79 -19.51
N GLY A 153 0.78 -2.40 -18.99
CA GLY A 153 0.84 -3.69 -18.28
C GLY A 153 1.28 -3.62 -16.81
N ASN A 154 1.53 -2.42 -16.28
CA ASN A 154 1.91 -2.24 -14.88
C ASN A 154 0.70 -2.00 -13.98
N THR A 155 0.78 -2.47 -12.74
CA THR A 155 -0.22 -2.25 -11.71
C THR A 155 0.08 -0.97 -10.92
N TRP A 156 -0.95 -0.16 -10.69
CA TRP A 156 -0.82 1.16 -10.08
C TRP A 156 -1.65 1.30 -8.82
N MET A 157 -1.05 1.82 -7.76
CA MET A 157 -1.71 2.19 -6.51
C MET A 157 -1.61 3.71 -6.31
N ALA A 158 -2.73 4.39 -6.12
CA ALA A 158 -2.73 5.82 -5.76
C ALA A 158 -2.67 6.00 -4.24
N THR A 159 -1.80 6.89 -3.78
CA THR A 159 -1.63 7.19 -2.35
C THR A 159 -1.39 8.67 -2.12
N GLY A 160 -2.01 9.20 -1.06
CA GLY A 160 -1.86 10.59 -0.62
C GLY A 160 -3.00 11.49 -1.08
N GLY A 161 -3.86 11.88 -0.15
CA GLY A 161 -4.96 12.81 -0.36
C GLY A 161 -6.11 12.29 -1.22
N ILE A 162 -6.32 10.97 -1.25
CA ILE A 162 -7.46 10.35 -1.95
C ILE A 162 -8.72 10.54 -1.11
N SER A 163 -9.80 10.99 -1.76
CA SER A 163 -11.13 11.09 -1.18
C SER A 163 -12.13 10.20 -1.92
N ILE A 164 -13.26 9.90 -1.29
CA ILE A 164 -14.31 9.08 -1.89
C ILE A 164 -14.77 9.66 -3.22
N ASP A 165 -14.94 10.97 -3.30
CA ASP A 165 -15.42 11.68 -4.48
C ASP A 165 -14.49 11.58 -5.68
N THR A 166 -13.20 11.29 -5.46
CA THR A 166 -12.20 11.19 -6.53
C THR A 166 -11.89 9.75 -6.96
N ILE A 167 -12.44 8.73 -6.29
CA ILE A 167 -12.15 7.31 -6.59
C ILE A 167 -12.41 6.97 -8.05
N GLU A 168 -13.55 7.41 -8.61
CA GLU A 168 -13.90 7.09 -10.00
C GLU A 168 -12.87 7.65 -10.99
N GLU A 169 -12.45 8.90 -10.81
CA GLU A 169 -11.45 9.52 -11.67
C GLU A 169 -10.11 8.77 -11.65
N TRP A 170 -9.71 8.27 -10.47
CA TRP A 170 -8.50 7.47 -10.31
C TRP A 170 -8.62 6.09 -10.98
N VAL A 171 -9.76 5.42 -10.84
CA VAL A 171 -10.01 4.14 -11.53
C VAL A 171 -9.97 4.33 -13.03
N LEU A 172 -10.63 5.38 -13.57
CA LEU A 172 -10.58 5.75 -14.99
C LEU A 172 -9.18 6.16 -15.46
N ALA A 173 -8.32 6.63 -14.54
CA ALA A 173 -6.90 6.86 -14.83
C ALA A 173 -6.07 5.56 -14.79
N GLY A 174 -6.68 4.42 -14.47
CA GLY A 174 -6.06 3.09 -14.48
C GLY A 174 -5.42 2.68 -13.16
N VAL A 175 -5.82 3.29 -12.05
CA VAL A 175 -5.47 2.84 -10.70
C VAL A 175 -6.29 1.61 -10.35
N SER A 176 -5.62 0.57 -9.86
CA SER A 176 -6.24 -0.68 -9.41
C SER A 176 -6.30 -0.81 -7.89
N GLY A 177 -5.51 0.00 -7.15
CA GLY A 177 -5.46 -0.02 -5.69
C GLY A 177 -5.28 1.37 -5.08
N PHE A 178 -5.69 1.51 -3.83
CA PHE A 178 -5.66 2.75 -3.07
C PHE A 178 -4.99 2.56 -1.72
N GLY A 179 -3.90 3.30 -1.46
CA GLY A 179 -3.26 3.38 -0.14
C GLY A 179 -3.90 4.50 0.68
N LEU A 180 -4.67 4.14 1.70
CA LEU A 180 -5.49 5.06 2.49
C LEU A 180 -5.07 5.03 3.97
N GLY A 181 -4.56 6.15 4.48
CA GLY A 181 -4.25 6.35 5.89
C GLY A 181 -5.33 7.19 6.58
N SER A 182 -5.11 8.50 6.69
CA SER A 182 -6.06 9.43 7.32
C SER A 182 -7.51 9.35 6.79
N PRO A 183 -7.78 9.07 5.51
CA PRO A 183 -9.17 8.92 5.06
C PRO A 183 -9.93 7.79 5.76
N LEU A 184 -9.24 6.73 6.21
CA LEU A 184 -9.85 5.64 6.97
C LEU A 184 -9.82 5.87 8.48
N LEU A 185 -8.78 6.53 9.00
CA LEU A 185 -8.50 6.63 10.44
C LEU A 185 -9.01 7.92 11.09
N SER A 186 -9.32 8.97 10.32
CA SER A 186 -9.86 10.21 10.86
C SER A 186 -11.27 10.00 11.44
N GLY A 187 -11.56 10.66 12.57
CA GLY A 187 -12.83 10.51 13.28
C GLY A 187 -12.83 9.43 14.37
N GLY A 188 -11.69 8.70 14.51
CA GLY A 188 -11.52 7.69 15.54
C GLY A 188 -11.99 6.29 15.15
N LEU A 189 -11.74 5.33 16.04
CA LEU A 189 -11.93 3.90 15.77
C LEU A 189 -13.38 3.53 15.43
N ALA A 190 -14.36 4.22 16.02
CA ALA A 190 -15.78 3.94 15.79
C ALA A 190 -16.24 4.24 14.34
N GLU A 191 -15.55 5.15 13.65
CA GLU A 191 -15.89 5.54 12.27
C GLU A 191 -15.26 4.62 11.21
N ILE A 192 -14.26 3.83 11.58
CA ILE A 192 -13.53 2.98 10.63
C ILE A 192 -14.43 2.05 9.83
N PRO A 193 -15.39 1.30 10.42
CA PRO A 193 -16.24 0.40 9.66
C PRO A 193 -17.06 1.11 8.58
N THR A 194 -17.63 2.27 8.91
CA THR A 194 -18.42 3.09 7.97
C THR A 194 -17.53 3.57 6.81
N ARG A 195 -16.36 4.14 7.11
CA ARG A 195 -15.44 4.65 6.10
C ARG A 195 -14.93 3.55 5.19
N VAL A 196 -14.54 2.41 5.75
CA VAL A 196 -14.10 1.25 4.96
C VAL A 196 -15.22 0.80 4.01
N ALA A 197 -16.47 0.69 4.48
CA ALA A 197 -17.61 0.30 3.66
C ALA A 197 -17.87 1.29 2.52
N GLU A 198 -17.80 2.60 2.79
CA GLU A 198 -17.95 3.66 1.80
C GLU A 198 -16.88 3.61 0.72
N PHE A 199 -15.58 3.50 1.09
CA PHE A 199 -14.50 3.38 0.12
C PHE A 199 -14.61 2.11 -0.71
N LYS A 200 -14.89 0.95 -0.10
CA LYS A 200 -15.10 -0.32 -0.82
C LYS A 200 -16.22 -0.20 -1.84
N LYS A 201 -17.35 0.40 -1.45
CA LYS A 201 -18.48 0.63 -2.34
C LYS A 201 -18.10 1.56 -3.51
N ALA A 202 -17.41 2.66 -3.23
CA ALA A 202 -16.96 3.59 -4.27
C ALA A 202 -16.01 2.92 -5.26
N ILE A 203 -15.04 2.13 -4.78
CA ILE A 203 -14.10 1.38 -5.61
C ILE A 203 -14.83 0.34 -6.47
N ALA A 204 -15.74 -0.45 -5.88
CA ALA A 204 -16.50 -1.45 -6.60
C ALA A 204 -17.38 -0.83 -7.70
N ASN A 205 -18.07 0.27 -7.39
CA ASN A 205 -18.89 0.99 -8.36
C ASN A 205 -18.06 1.57 -9.53
N ALA A 206 -16.88 2.10 -9.24
CA ALA A 206 -15.99 2.65 -10.26
C ALA A 206 -15.40 1.57 -11.18
N LYS A 207 -15.08 0.39 -10.65
CA LYS A 207 -14.56 -0.76 -11.43
C LYS A 207 -15.63 -1.44 -12.29
N ALA A 208 -16.92 -1.25 -11.97
CA ALA A 208 -18.02 -1.88 -12.70
C ALA A 208 -18.48 -1.07 -13.94
N LYS A 209 -17.96 0.15 -14.11
CA LYS A 209 -18.24 1.03 -15.28
C LYS A 209 -17.26 0.77 -16.40
#